data_ed5bdb2ddaf50dccf0b16a1c52e0530d
#
_entry.id   ed5bdb2ddaf50dccf0b16a1c52e0530d
#
_cell.length_a   1.000
_cell.length_b   1.000
_cell.length_c   1.000
_cell.angle_alpha   90.00
_cell.angle_beta   90.00
_cell.angle_gamma   90.00
#
_symmetry.space_group_name_H-M   'P 1'
#
loop_
_entity.id
_entity.type
_entity.pdbx_description
1 polymer ?
#
loop_
_entity_poly.entity_id
_entity_poly.type
_entity_poly.pdbx_seq_one_letter_code
_entity_poly.pdbx_strand_id
1 'polypeptide(L)'
;MAEKIMLIDGNSIVNRAFYGVPLLTNGEGRYTNGVYGFLNILFKLLDEEQPDYLAVAFDLHAPTFRHRTFDGYKGTRKGMPEELREQMPLLKEVLQAMHIPIFEQEGFEADDILGTLSALAEKNGIVPVVVSGDRDLLQLAGETLKVRIPKTKGGRTETEDYYAADVQAKYGVTPAEFIDMKALMG
;
A
#
# COMPACT_ATOMS: atom_id res chain seq x y z
N MET A 1 1.63 -1.79 26.38
CA MET A 1 1.99 -1.07 25.13
C MET A 1 0.69 -0.83 24.39
N ALA A 2 0.56 0.25 23.60
CA ALA A 2 -0.63 0.43 22.77
C ALA A 2 -0.66 -0.64 21.67
N GLU A 3 -1.86 -1.15 21.36
CA GLU A 3 -2.05 -2.09 20.26
C GLU A 3 -1.70 -1.42 18.92
N LYS A 4 -1.20 -2.21 17.97
CA LYS A 4 -0.73 -1.74 16.68
C LYS A 4 -1.47 -2.42 15.55
N ILE A 5 -1.93 -1.65 14.57
CA ILE A 5 -2.48 -2.18 13.31
C ILE A 5 -1.57 -1.84 12.14
N MET A 6 -1.25 -2.84 11.32
CA MET A 6 -0.57 -2.64 10.05
C MET A 6 -1.57 -2.69 8.89
N LEU A 7 -1.61 -1.63 8.10
CA LEU A 7 -2.50 -1.42 6.97
C LEU A 7 -1.68 -1.37 5.69
N ILE A 8 -1.90 -2.32 4.79
CA ILE A 8 -1.07 -2.49 3.58
C ILE A 8 -1.85 -2.08 2.33
N ASP A 9 -1.25 -1.25 1.50
CA ASP A 9 -1.67 -0.97 0.13
C ASP A 9 -1.29 -2.17 -0.77
N GLY A 10 -2.26 -3.04 -1.02
CA GLY A 10 -2.06 -4.28 -1.73
C GLY A 10 -1.60 -4.06 -3.18
N ASN A 11 -2.21 -3.09 -3.89
CA ASN A 11 -1.87 -2.78 -5.26
C ASN A 11 -0.45 -2.23 -5.38
N SER A 12 -0.08 -1.30 -4.53
CA SER A 12 1.25 -0.70 -4.54
C SER A 12 2.34 -1.72 -4.22
N ILE A 13 2.12 -2.54 -3.18
CA ILE A 13 3.12 -3.53 -2.76
C ILE A 13 3.27 -4.67 -3.76
N VAL A 14 2.17 -5.20 -4.33
CA VAL A 14 2.27 -6.26 -5.35
C VAL A 14 2.91 -5.77 -6.63
N ASN A 15 2.64 -4.53 -7.04
CA ASN A 15 3.26 -3.91 -8.21
C ASN A 15 4.78 -3.79 -8.01
N ARG A 16 5.20 -3.29 -6.86
CA ARG A 16 6.62 -3.22 -6.48
C ARG A 16 7.26 -4.61 -6.48
N ALA A 17 6.60 -5.60 -5.90
CA ALA A 17 7.07 -6.98 -5.85
C ALA A 17 7.26 -7.56 -7.25
N PHE A 18 6.28 -7.35 -8.13
CA PHE A 18 6.29 -7.83 -9.50
C PHE A 18 7.50 -7.31 -10.29
N TYR A 19 7.82 -6.02 -10.19
CA TYR A 19 8.99 -5.44 -10.86
C TYR A 19 10.31 -5.66 -10.11
N GLY A 20 10.25 -5.99 -8.83
CA GLY A 20 11.43 -6.24 -7.99
C GLY A 20 11.96 -7.68 -8.05
N VAL A 21 11.14 -8.62 -8.53
CA VAL A 21 11.48 -10.04 -8.65
C VAL A 21 11.45 -10.44 -10.12
N PRO A 22 12.45 -11.14 -10.65
CA PRO A 22 12.39 -11.68 -12.01
C PRO A 22 11.12 -12.52 -12.22
N LEU A 23 10.64 -12.60 -13.46
CA LEU A 23 9.48 -13.42 -13.78
C LEU A 23 9.71 -14.88 -13.35
N LEU A 24 8.82 -15.36 -12.50
CA LEU A 24 8.78 -16.73 -12.00
C LEU A 24 7.45 -17.36 -12.42
N THR A 25 7.50 -18.63 -12.79
CA THR A 25 6.31 -19.44 -13.06
C THR A 25 6.30 -20.68 -12.18
N ASN A 26 5.12 -21.18 -11.86
CA ASN A 26 4.97 -22.49 -11.24
C ASN A 26 5.11 -23.61 -12.28
N GLY A 27 5.00 -24.87 -11.86
CA GLY A 27 5.09 -26.04 -12.74
C GLY A 27 4.00 -26.12 -13.82
N GLU A 28 2.95 -25.32 -13.73
CA GLU A 28 1.84 -25.21 -14.69
C GLU A 28 2.00 -24.00 -15.64
N GLY A 29 3.10 -23.25 -15.52
CA GLY A 29 3.39 -22.07 -16.33
C GLY A 29 2.70 -20.79 -15.86
N ARG A 30 2.04 -20.76 -14.71
CA ARG A 30 1.41 -19.53 -14.16
C ARG A 30 2.47 -18.64 -13.54
N TYR A 31 2.37 -17.34 -13.79
CA TYR A 31 3.23 -16.35 -13.17
C TYR A 31 2.99 -16.23 -11.66
N THR A 32 4.07 -16.16 -10.87
CA THR A 32 4.01 -16.15 -9.39
C THR A 32 4.96 -15.15 -8.73
N ASN A 33 5.79 -14.46 -9.50
CA ASN A 33 6.81 -13.54 -8.98
C ASN A 33 6.22 -12.39 -8.14
N GLY A 34 5.06 -11.85 -8.53
CA GLY A 34 4.37 -10.80 -7.78
C GLY A 34 3.87 -11.30 -6.43
N VAL A 35 3.24 -12.48 -6.39
CA VAL A 35 2.77 -13.11 -5.15
C VAL A 35 3.95 -13.45 -4.24
N TYR A 36 4.98 -14.10 -4.78
CA TYR A 36 6.19 -14.45 -4.04
C TYR A 36 6.88 -13.22 -3.43
N GLY A 37 7.07 -12.18 -4.23
CA GLY A 37 7.69 -10.95 -3.76
C GLY A 37 6.84 -10.20 -2.74
N PHE A 38 5.50 -10.20 -2.90
CA PHE A 38 4.57 -9.63 -1.93
C PHE A 38 4.70 -10.34 -0.57
N LEU A 39 4.68 -11.67 -0.55
CA LEU A 39 4.80 -12.44 0.68
C LEU A 39 6.14 -12.23 1.37
N ASN A 40 7.24 -12.12 0.62
CA ASN A 40 8.54 -11.78 1.20
C ASN A 40 8.55 -10.41 1.88
N ILE A 41 7.92 -9.41 1.25
CA ILE A 41 7.78 -8.09 1.86
C ILE A 41 6.90 -8.19 3.10
N LEU A 42 5.76 -8.88 3.01
CA LEU A 42 4.82 -9.05 4.10
C LEU A 42 5.48 -9.70 5.32
N PHE A 43 6.16 -10.84 5.16
CA PHE A 43 6.82 -11.53 6.26
C PHE A 43 7.90 -10.68 6.92
N LYS A 44 8.70 -9.96 6.12
CA LYS A 44 9.67 -9.01 6.66
C LYS A 44 9.01 -7.92 7.51
N LEU A 45 7.90 -7.35 7.03
CA LEU A 45 7.17 -6.31 7.75
C LEU A 45 6.54 -6.85 9.05
N LEU A 46 6.04 -8.09 9.03
CA LEU A 46 5.51 -8.74 10.23
C LEU A 46 6.61 -8.94 11.29
N ASP A 47 7.79 -9.38 10.88
CA ASP A 47 8.95 -9.55 11.78
C ASP A 47 9.43 -8.22 12.37
N GLU A 48 9.43 -7.15 11.58
CA GLU A 48 9.90 -5.83 12.02
C GLU A 48 8.87 -5.10 12.89
N GLU A 49 7.60 -5.15 12.54
CA GLU A 49 6.53 -4.37 13.19
C GLU A 49 5.83 -5.13 14.31
N GLN A 50 5.73 -6.45 14.21
CA GLN A 50 4.99 -7.29 15.14
C GLN A 50 3.60 -6.69 15.48
N PRO A 51 2.74 -6.46 14.48
CA PRO A 51 1.45 -5.82 14.70
C PRO A 51 0.47 -6.78 15.38
N ASP A 52 -0.43 -6.22 16.21
CA ASP A 52 -1.54 -6.98 16.81
C ASP A 52 -2.65 -7.24 15.79
N TYR A 53 -2.82 -6.32 14.83
CA TYR A 53 -3.81 -6.40 13.75
C TYR A 53 -3.16 -6.13 12.39
N LEU A 54 -3.70 -6.78 11.37
CA LEU A 54 -3.23 -6.65 9.97
C LEU A 54 -4.42 -6.59 9.03
N ALA A 55 -4.34 -5.71 8.02
CA ALA A 55 -5.30 -5.69 6.92
C ALA A 55 -4.62 -5.23 5.62
N VAL A 56 -5.17 -5.67 4.49
CA VAL A 56 -4.71 -5.29 3.15
C VAL A 56 -5.87 -4.63 2.40
N ALA A 57 -5.65 -3.45 1.84
CA ALA A 57 -6.62 -2.76 0.98
C ALA A 57 -6.22 -2.93 -0.49
N PHE A 58 -7.22 -3.16 -1.36
CA PHE A 58 -7.03 -3.21 -2.81
C PHE A 58 -8.01 -2.26 -3.51
N ASP A 59 -7.57 -1.74 -4.66
CA ASP A 59 -8.44 -1.06 -5.60
C ASP A 59 -9.34 -2.06 -6.32
N LEU A 60 -10.61 -1.70 -6.50
CA LEU A 60 -11.49 -2.39 -7.44
C LEU A 60 -11.31 -1.82 -8.86
N HIS A 61 -11.45 -2.67 -9.88
CA HIS A 61 -11.52 -2.25 -11.28
C HIS A 61 -12.88 -1.60 -11.60
N ALA A 62 -13.25 -0.58 -10.82
CA ALA A 62 -14.50 0.16 -10.99
C ALA A 62 -14.21 1.67 -10.96
N PRO A 63 -15.01 2.49 -11.68
CA PRO A 63 -14.84 3.94 -11.61
C PRO A 63 -15.04 4.43 -10.18
N THR A 64 -14.08 5.21 -9.69
CA THR A 64 -14.19 5.87 -8.40
C THR A 64 -14.95 7.20 -8.53
N PHE A 65 -15.29 7.83 -7.40
CA PHE A 65 -15.91 9.16 -7.41
C PHE A 65 -15.03 10.18 -8.15
N ARG A 66 -13.69 10.02 -8.14
CA ARG A 66 -12.74 10.89 -8.85
C ARG A 66 -12.91 10.81 -10.37
N HIS A 67 -13.16 9.61 -10.90
CA HIS A 67 -13.46 9.42 -12.33
C HIS A 67 -14.78 10.07 -12.74
N ARG A 68 -15.77 10.09 -11.84
CA ARG A 68 -17.06 10.75 -12.08
C ARG A 68 -16.96 12.27 -12.03
N THR A 69 -15.98 12.80 -11.30
CA THR A 69 -15.77 14.25 -11.14
C THR A 69 -14.85 14.81 -12.22
N PHE A 70 -13.89 14.01 -12.73
CA PHE A 70 -12.92 14.43 -13.73
C PHE A 70 -12.60 13.29 -14.71
N ASP A 71 -13.09 13.41 -15.95
CA ASP A 71 -12.97 12.39 -17.02
C ASP A 71 -11.51 12.02 -17.37
N GLY A 72 -10.55 12.92 -17.14
CA GLY A 72 -9.12 12.70 -17.37
C GLY A 72 -8.38 12.02 -16.22
N TYR A 73 -9.07 11.69 -15.11
CA TYR A 73 -8.41 11.13 -13.95
C TYR A 73 -7.75 9.78 -14.26
N LYS A 74 -6.43 9.69 -14.03
CA LYS A 74 -5.59 8.51 -14.34
C LYS A 74 -5.64 8.03 -15.81
N GLY A 75 -6.19 8.83 -16.74
CA GLY A 75 -6.38 8.46 -18.15
C GLY A 75 -5.10 8.15 -18.92
N THR A 76 -3.95 8.60 -18.45
CA THR A 76 -2.63 8.34 -19.04
C THR A 76 -1.89 7.15 -18.41
N ARG A 77 -2.43 6.53 -17.35
CA ARG A 77 -1.79 5.38 -16.71
C ARG A 77 -1.84 4.16 -17.63
N LYS A 78 -0.70 3.54 -17.84
CA LYS A 78 -0.65 2.22 -18.49
C LYS A 78 -1.40 1.20 -17.61
N GLY A 79 -2.22 0.36 -18.23
CA GLY A 79 -2.90 -0.73 -17.53
C GLY A 79 -1.93 -1.67 -16.82
N MET A 80 -2.45 -2.43 -15.87
CA MET A 80 -1.70 -3.50 -15.21
C MET A 80 -1.24 -4.54 -16.25
N PRO A 81 0.03 -4.96 -16.25
CA PRO A 81 0.51 -6.06 -17.12
C PRO A 81 -0.34 -7.32 -16.94
N GLU A 82 -0.54 -8.07 -18.01
CA GLU A 82 -1.34 -9.30 -17.97
C GLU A 82 -0.78 -10.31 -16.97
N GLU A 83 0.55 -10.47 -16.97
CA GLU A 83 1.27 -11.37 -16.08
C GLU A 83 1.05 -11.03 -14.59
N LEU A 84 0.83 -9.75 -14.26
CA LEU A 84 0.48 -9.34 -12.91
C LEU A 84 -1.02 -9.51 -12.65
N ARG A 85 -1.87 -9.20 -13.63
CA ARG A 85 -3.32 -9.32 -13.52
C ARG A 85 -3.74 -10.75 -13.19
N GLU A 86 -3.10 -11.73 -13.81
CA GLU A 86 -3.35 -13.16 -13.55
C GLU A 86 -2.97 -13.59 -12.13
N GLN A 87 -2.06 -12.87 -11.49
CA GLN A 87 -1.60 -13.17 -10.13
C GLN A 87 -2.49 -12.57 -9.04
N MET A 88 -3.32 -11.55 -9.35
CA MET A 88 -4.14 -10.87 -8.34
C MET A 88 -5.13 -11.80 -7.63
N PRO A 89 -5.89 -12.68 -8.33
CA PRO A 89 -6.76 -13.65 -7.66
C PRO A 89 -5.99 -14.56 -6.73
N LEU A 90 -4.86 -15.11 -7.18
CA LEU A 90 -4.02 -15.99 -6.37
C LEU A 90 -3.50 -15.28 -5.12
N LEU A 91 -3.05 -14.04 -5.23
CA LEU A 91 -2.62 -13.26 -4.06
C LEU A 91 -3.73 -13.13 -3.03
N LYS A 92 -4.96 -12.79 -3.47
CA LYS A 92 -6.10 -12.66 -2.57
C LYS A 92 -6.49 -13.99 -1.92
N GLU A 93 -6.46 -15.09 -2.67
CA GLU A 93 -6.70 -16.44 -2.14
C GLU A 93 -5.68 -16.80 -1.04
N VAL A 94 -4.40 -16.50 -1.25
CA VAL A 94 -3.34 -16.73 -0.26
C VAL A 94 -3.57 -15.88 0.99
N LEU A 95 -3.88 -14.58 0.85
CA LEU A 95 -4.18 -13.72 1.99
C LEU A 95 -5.38 -14.20 2.78
N GLN A 96 -6.45 -14.65 2.10
CA GLN A 96 -7.64 -15.22 2.73
C GLN A 96 -7.31 -16.53 3.47
N ALA A 97 -6.50 -17.41 2.87
CA ALA A 97 -6.05 -18.65 3.52
C ALA A 97 -5.18 -18.37 4.76
N MET A 98 -4.46 -17.24 4.77
CA MET A 98 -3.72 -16.75 5.94
C MET A 98 -4.60 -16.03 6.97
N HIS A 99 -5.91 -15.95 6.76
CA HIS A 99 -6.89 -15.20 7.58
C HIS A 99 -6.58 -13.70 7.69
N ILE A 100 -5.97 -13.11 6.65
CA ILE A 100 -5.69 -11.69 6.59
C ILE A 100 -6.90 -10.98 5.97
N PRO A 101 -7.55 -10.04 6.69
CA PRO A 101 -8.66 -9.26 6.16
C PRO A 101 -8.26 -8.47 4.91
N ILE A 102 -9.11 -8.55 3.88
CA ILE A 102 -8.98 -7.78 2.64
C ILE A 102 -10.12 -6.77 2.59
N PHE A 103 -9.80 -5.51 2.31
CA PHE A 103 -10.76 -4.44 2.15
C PHE A 103 -10.76 -3.92 0.71
N GLU A 104 -11.94 -3.90 0.12
CA GLU A 104 -12.22 -3.36 -1.20
C GLU A 104 -13.58 -2.64 -1.13
N GLN A 105 -13.66 -1.45 -1.68
CA GLN A 105 -14.90 -0.67 -1.65
C GLN A 105 -15.16 -0.04 -3.00
N GLU A 106 -16.33 -0.33 -3.57
CA GLU A 106 -16.75 0.31 -4.83
C GLU A 106 -16.85 1.83 -4.67
N GLY A 107 -16.33 2.55 -5.67
CA GLY A 107 -16.34 4.02 -5.68
C GLY A 107 -15.18 4.67 -4.95
N PHE A 108 -14.36 3.92 -4.21
CA PHE A 108 -13.20 4.38 -3.47
C PHE A 108 -11.92 3.68 -3.92
N GLU A 109 -10.78 4.30 -3.65
CA GLU A 109 -9.46 3.72 -3.88
C GLU A 109 -8.90 3.13 -2.57
N ALA A 110 -7.89 2.27 -2.68
CA ALA A 110 -7.21 1.71 -1.51
C ALA A 110 -6.72 2.80 -0.54
N ASP A 111 -6.22 3.92 -1.07
CA ASP A 111 -5.76 5.06 -0.28
C ASP A 111 -6.86 5.66 0.60
N ASP A 112 -8.11 5.74 0.10
CA ASP A 112 -9.27 6.22 0.87
C ASP A 112 -9.61 5.26 2.01
N ILE A 113 -9.51 3.95 1.73
CA ILE A 113 -9.74 2.89 2.72
C ILE A 113 -8.66 2.94 3.80
N LEU A 114 -7.39 3.04 3.41
CA LEU A 114 -6.26 3.12 4.34
C LEU A 114 -6.35 4.36 5.24
N GLY A 115 -6.68 5.52 4.66
CA GLY A 115 -6.88 6.76 5.42
C GLY A 115 -8.02 6.63 6.43
N THR A 116 -9.15 6.03 6.01
CA THR A 116 -10.32 5.82 6.87
C THR A 116 -10.00 4.85 8.02
N LEU A 117 -9.37 3.71 7.73
CA LEU A 117 -9.00 2.72 8.75
C LEU A 117 -7.95 3.28 9.72
N SER A 118 -7.00 4.08 9.23
CA SER A 118 -6.01 4.73 10.08
C SER A 118 -6.66 5.70 11.07
N ALA A 119 -7.56 6.55 10.61
CA ALA A 119 -8.29 7.49 11.46
C ALA A 119 -9.17 6.77 12.50
N LEU A 120 -9.81 5.65 12.10
CA LEU A 120 -10.58 4.82 13.03
C LEU A 120 -9.69 4.14 14.06
N ALA A 121 -8.51 3.65 13.68
CA ALA A 121 -7.54 3.07 14.60
C ALA A 121 -7.11 4.08 15.66
N GLU A 122 -6.66 5.28 15.25
CA GLU A 122 -6.24 6.33 16.17
C GLU A 122 -7.36 6.74 17.14
N LYS A 123 -8.60 6.87 16.64
CA LYS A 123 -9.76 7.17 17.48
C LYS A 123 -10.02 6.13 18.56
N ASN A 124 -9.62 4.88 18.31
CA ASN A 124 -9.77 3.77 19.26
C ASN A 124 -8.47 3.49 20.06
N GLY A 125 -7.47 4.35 19.98
CA GLY A 125 -6.22 4.21 20.72
C GLY A 125 -5.29 3.13 20.18
N ILE A 126 -5.50 2.69 18.94
CA ILE A 126 -4.66 1.72 18.21
C ILE A 126 -3.69 2.49 17.32
N VAL A 127 -2.41 2.16 17.38
CA VAL A 127 -1.36 2.83 16.60
C VAL A 127 -1.34 2.30 15.17
N PRO A 128 -1.64 3.12 14.14
CA PRO A 128 -1.61 2.66 12.76
C PRO A 128 -0.21 2.75 12.16
N VAL A 129 0.13 1.72 11.37
CA VAL A 129 1.29 1.67 10.49
C VAL A 129 0.79 1.44 9.08
N VAL A 130 0.91 2.43 8.21
CA VAL A 130 0.51 2.33 6.80
C VAL A 130 1.71 1.94 5.96
N VAL A 131 1.55 0.91 5.13
CA VAL A 131 2.61 0.41 4.24
C VAL A 131 2.18 0.61 2.79
N SER A 132 2.88 1.44 2.05
CA SER A 132 2.66 1.65 0.61
C SER A 132 3.97 2.02 -0.10
N GLY A 133 4.06 1.71 -1.39
CA GLY A 133 5.10 2.26 -2.26
C GLY A 133 4.75 3.65 -2.81
N ASP A 134 3.51 4.09 -2.63
CA ASP A 134 3.05 5.41 -3.07
C ASP A 134 3.33 6.47 -2.02
N ARG A 135 4.04 7.50 -2.43
CA ARG A 135 4.37 8.63 -1.55
C ARG A 135 3.20 9.56 -1.27
N ASP A 136 2.12 9.45 -2.03
CA ASP A 136 0.94 10.27 -1.79
C ASP A 136 0.33 9.95 -0.42
N LEU A 137 0.55 8.74 0.09
CA LEU A 137 0.15 8.36 1.45
C LEU A 137 0.96 9.03 2.58
N LEU A 138 2.05 9.77 2.27
CA LEU A 138 2.75 10.59 3.25
C LEU A 138 1.86 11.68 3.85
N GLN A 139 0.77 12.05 3.17
CA GLN A 139 -0.27 12.92 3.72
C GLN A 139 -0.91 12.37 5.00
N LEU A 140 -0.86 11.05 5.21
CA LEU A 140 -1.40 10.40 6.41
C LEU A 140 -0.44 10.43 7.60
N ALA A 141 0.86 10.69 7.37
CA ALA A 141 1.86 10.65 8.43
C ALA A 141 1.47 11.58 9.60
N GLY A 142 1.51 11.06 10.81
CA GLY A 142 1.12 11.74 12.03
C GLY A 142 2.22 11.72 13.09
N GLU A 143 1.87 12.13 14.30
CA GLU A 143 2.77 11.97 15.46
C GLU A 143 2.89 10.49 15.87
N THR A 144 1.80 9.75 15.79
CA THR A 144 1.71 8.32 16.11
C THR A 144 1.60 7.43 14.88
N LEU A 145 0.96 7.91 13.82
CA LEU A 145 0.83 7.21 12.55
C LEU A 145 2.14 7.25 11.76
N LYS A 146 2.66 6.09 11.46
CA LYS A 146 3.86 5.90 10.66
C LYS A 146 3.50 5.42 9.26
N VAL A 147 4.05 6.06 8.21
CA VAL A 147 4.00 5.57 6.83
C VAL A 147 5.32 4.90 6.51
N ARG A 148 5.28 3.61 6.16
CA ARG A 148 6.44 2.82 5.74
C ARG A 148 6.46 2.67 4.23
N ILE A 149 7.56 3.07 3.61
CA ILE A 149 7.76 2.94 2.17
C ILE A 149 8.85 1.89 1.90
N PRO A 150 8.48 0.68 1.44
CA PRO A 150 9.47 -0.31 1.03
C PRO A 150 10.26 0.20 -0.18
N LYS A 151 11.57 0.00 -0.18
CA LYS A 151 12.48 0.29 -1.29
C LYS A 151 13.27 -0.96 -1.63
N THR A 152 13.48 -1.21 -2.91
CA THR A 152 14.41 -2.26 -3.36
C THR A 152 15.72 -1.62 -3.76
N LYS A 153 16.79 -1.98 -3.07
CA LYS A 153 18.15 -1.51 -3.35
C LYS A 153 19.09 -2.72 -3.38
N GLY A 154 19.73 -2.95 -4.53
CA GLY A 154 20.68 -4.06 -4.68
C GLY A 154 20.06 -5.44 -4.42
N GLY A 155 18.80 -5.67 -4.79
CA GLY A 155 18.08 -6.93 -4.56
C GLY A 155 17.59 -7.15 -3.14
N ARG A 156 17.79 -6.18 -2.23
CA ARG A 156 17.27 -6.22 -0.86
C ARG A 156 16.13 -5.23 -0.70
N THR A 157 15.10 -5.61 0.05
CA THR A 157 14.04 -4.70 0.45
C THR A 157 14.47 -3.97 1.72
N GLU A 158 14.61 -2.65 1.63
CA GLU A 158 14.76 -1.73 2.75
C GLU A 158 13.45 -0.98 2.95
N THR A 159 13.19 -0.46 4.14
CA THR A 159 12.01 0.36 4.43
C THR A 159 12.45 1.73 4.89
N GLU A 160 11.78 2.78 4.39
CA GLU A 160 11.88 4.12 4.94
C GLU A 160 10.62 4.41 5.75
N ASP A 161 10.80 4.86 6.98
CA ASP A 161 9.72 5.24 7.88
C ASP A 161 9.54 6.75 7.89
N TYR A 162 8.30 7.20 7.86
CA TYR A 162 7.93 8.61 7.89
C TYR A 162 6.86 8.88 8.93
N TYR A 163 7.19 9.66 9.92
CA TYR A 163 6.26 10.39 10.78
C TYR A 163 6.06 11.81 10.24
N ALA A 164 5.17 12.59 10.84
CA ALA A 164 4.94 13.97 10.43
C ALA A 164 6.24 14.81 10.42
N ALA A 165 7.10 14.62 11.42
CA ALA A 165 8.39 15.32 11.52
C ALA A 165 9.35 14.96 10.38
N ASP A 166 9.34 13.69 9.92
CA ASP A 166 10.18 13.24 8.81
C ASP A 166 9.73 13.82 7.48
N VAL A 167 8.41 13.94 7.28
CA VAL A 167 7.83 14.61 6.10
C VAL A 167 8.26 16.08 6.08
N GLN A 168 8.10 16.77 7.20
CA GLN A 168 8.53 18.17 7.36
C GLN A 168 10.03 18.35 7.09
N ALA A 169 10.86 17.50 7.67
CA ALA A 169 12.32 17.57 7.51
C ALA A 169 12.75 17.32 6.07
N LYS A 170 12.09 16.40 5.36
CA LYS A 170 12.48 15.98 4.01
C LYS A 170 11.92 16.86 2.92
N TYR A 171 10.68 17.33 3.06
CA TYR A 171 9.95 18.04 2.01
C TYR A 171 9.70 19.52 2.33
N GLY A 172 9.95 19.95 3.57
CA GLY A 172 9.74 21.33 4.01
C GLY A 172 8.28 21.71 4.24
N VAL A 173 7.37 20.72 4.21
CA VAL A 173 5.92 20.91 4.34
C VAL A 173 5.38 19.92 5.36
N THR A 174 4.27 20.27 6.01
CA THR A 174 3.52 19.34 6.86
C THR A 174 2.82 18.26 6.02
N PRO A 175 2.41 17.11 6.61
CA PRO A 175 1.61 16.12 5.88
C PRO A 175 0.33 16.69 5.26
N ALA A 176 -0.33 17.64 5.90
CA ALA A 176 -1.51 18.30 5.34
C ALA A 176 -1.17 19.16 4.12
N GLU A 177 -0.08 19.94 4.17
CA GLU A 177 0.40 20.75 3.06
C GLU A 177 1.03 19.91 1.93
N PHE A 178 1.39 18.65 2.22
CA PHE A 178 1.93 17.72 1.23
C PHE A 178 0.94 17.47 0.08
N ILE A 179 -0.36 17.52 0.37
CA ILE A 179 -1.44 17.39 -0.63
C ILE A 179 -1.36 18.53 -1.64
N ASP A 180 -1.25 19.77 -1.15
CA ASP A 180 -1.17 20.96 -2.00
C ASP A 180 0.12 20.97 -2.81
N MET A 181 1.24 20.60 -2.18
CA MET A 181 2.52 20.45 -2.86
C MET A 181 2.42 19.45 -4.03
N LYS A 182 1.79 18.29 -3.82
CA LYS A 182 1.59 17.27 -4.86
C LYS A 182 0.67 17.77 -5.97
N ALA A 183 -0.39 18.49 -5.64
CA ALA A 183 -1.29 19.08 -6.63
C ALA A 183 -0.58 20.08 -7.56
N LEU A 184 0.41 20.82 -7.06
CA LEU A 184 1.21 21.76 -7.84
C LEU A 184 2.29 21.09 -8.70
N MET A 185 2.69 19.86 -8.34
CA MET A 185 3.72 19.10 -9.09
C MET A 185 3.15 18.38 -10.32
N GLY A 186 1.85 18.20 -10.43
CA GLY A 186 1.14 17.54 -11.54
C GLY A 186 1.08 16.03 -11.39
#